data_e23eff7c6745930f6d46b7bd2ac4f381
#
_entry.id   e23eff7c6745930f6d46b7bd2ac4f381
#
_cell.length_a   1.000
_cell.length_b   1.000
_cell.length_c   1.000
_cell.angle_alpha   90.00
_cell.angle_beta   90.00
_cell.angle_gamma   90.00
#
_symmetry.space_group_name_H-M   'P 1'
#
loop_
_entity.id
_entity.type
_entity.pdbx_description
1 polymer ?
#
loop_
_entity_poly.entity_id
_entity_poly.type
_entity_poly.pdbx_seq_one_letter_code
_entity_poly.pdbx_strand_id
1 'polypeptide(L)'
;MEEKRQNRIGIITMYYNSSNYGGLLQAYALCKYLNDSGYPTKQITYDFYRKTISSSKDYKNLVSFLFKRLQKRTNNLIIKTINIIHGVSELRKDRRNICAEFRASIPHTETVYNDNSIEDCNNLFDIFIAGSDQVWNPDVFRPSFFLSFVNEEKKKISYAASIGNSITGKEMQSEYEDALNKFDRISVREKSDINKLEDLCKKRVEWVVDPVFLLTEKQWETVSSPVQLNINKEYIFCYFLGDDKRHREIAQKVAKMCNCAIVTIPYMQMNYRKCDSKFGDEKLLDLTPAQFLYLVKNAKGIFTDSFHATAFSIIFNKWFITFGRTDHPRMNERITSITSLYNCGDRCVLDYSDDVVQRIFDKCPLTTNCRYESQKALQLIGRSKEFLLSIGK
;
A
#
# COMPACT_ATOMS: atom_id res chain seq x y z
N MET A 1 -17.42 -38.20 -15.05
CA MET A 1 -17.03 -36.80 -15.26
C MET A 1 -15.89 -36.53 -14.31
N GLU A 2 -14.68 -36.39 -14.80
CA GLU A 2 -13.58 -35.92 -13.94
C GLU A 2 -13.93 -34.52 -13.45
N GLU A 3 -14.06 -34.32 -12.12
CA GLU A 3 -14.11 -33.02 -11.53
C GLU A 3 -12.84 -32.24 -11.95
N LYS A 4 -13.01 -31.24 -12.78
CA LYS A 4 -11.90 -30.35 -13.15
C LYS A 4 -11.29 -29.80 -11.87
N ARG A 5 -10.13 -30.34 -11.49
CA ARG A 5 -9.38 -29.89 -10.33
C ARG A 5 -9.21 -28.36 -10.43
N GLN A 6 -9.78 -27.62 -9.49
CA GLN A 6 -9.63 -26.17 -9.46
C GLN A 6 -8.17 -25.80 -9.19
N ASN A 7 -7.60 -24.89 -10.01
CA ASN A 7 -6.24 -24.42 -9.84
C ASN A 7 -6.11 -23.69 -8.49
N ARG A 8 -5.15 -24.11 -7.68
CA ARG A 8 -4.81 -23.50 -6.40
C ARG A 8 -3.87 -22.32 -6.64
N ILE A 9 -4.17 -21.17 -6.05
CA ILE A 9 -3.42 -19.93 -6.27
C ILE A 9 -2.64 -19.54 -5.04
N GLY A 10 -1.33 -19.30 -5.20
CA GLY A 10 -0.47 -18.71 -4.20
C GLY A 10 -0.18 -17.24 -4.51
N ILE A 11 -0.48 -16.33 -3.58
CA ILE A 11 -0.18 -14.91 -3.72
C ILE A 11 1.03 -14.57 -2.84
N ILE A 12 2.02 -13.86 -3.39
CA ILE A 12 3.13 -13.30 -2.61
C ILE A 12 3.04 -11.77 -2.62
N THR A 13 2.97 -11.15 -1.43
CA THR A 13 2.99 -9.71 -1.24
C THR A 13 3.59 -9.32 0.12
N MET A 14 3.78 -8.02 0.37
CA MET A 14 4.37 -7.49 1.60
C MET A 14 3.37 -7.45 2.77
N TYR A 15 2.70 -8.56 3.11
CA TYR A 15 1.69 -8.57 4.18
C TYR A 15 2.19 -9.18 5.50
N TYR A 16 3.07 -10.18 5.44
CA TYR A 16 3.57 -10.89 6.63
C TYR A 16 4.38 -9.95 7.54
N ASN A 17 4.15 -10.04 8.85
CA ASN A 17 4.73 -9.12 9.85
C ASN A 17 4.49 -7.62 9.57
N SER A 18 3.58 -7.28 8.66
CA SER A 18 3.23 -5.90 8.35
C SER A 18 2.26 -5.32 9.37
N SER A 19 2.42 -4.04 9.67
CA SER A 19 1.45 -3.19 10.36
C SER A 19 0.94 -2.06 9.46
N ASN A 20 1.17 -2.17 8.15
CA ASN A 20 0.66 -1.24 7.15
C ASN A 20 -0.78 -1.60 6.80
N TYR A 21 -1.73 -0.76 7.21
CA TYR A 21 -3.16 -1.01 6.98
C TYR A 21 -3.47 -1.24 5.51
N GLY A 22 -2.98 -0.38 4.62
CA GLY A 22 -3.21 -0.52 3.19
C GLY A 22 -2.64 -1.82 2.62
N GLY A 23 -1.42 -2.17 3.02
CA GLY A 23 -0.78 -3.43 2.61
C GLY A 23 -1.56 -4.66 3.06
N LEU A 24 -2.16 -4.63 4.27
CA LEU A 24 -3.00 -5.73 4.77
C LEU A 24 -4.36 -5.78 4.07
N LEU A 25 -5.00 -4.63 3.86
CA LEU A 25 -6.31 -4.56 3.23
C LEU A 25 -6.27 -4.95 1.75
N GLN A 26 -5.22 -4.58 0.99
CA GLN A 26 -5.07 -5.04 -0.39
C GLN A 26 -4.80 -6.55 -0.47
N ALA A 27 -3.99 -7.11 0.46
CA ALA A 27 -3.74 -8.55 0.52
C ALA A 27 -5.02 -9.34 0.82
N TYR A 28 -5.84 -8.83 1.76
CA TYR A 28 -7.16 -9.36 2.05
C TYR A 28 -8.07 -9.32 0.82
N ALA A 29 -8.16 -8.16 0.16
CA ALA A 29 -9.06 -7.95 -0.96
C ALA A 29 -8.79 -8.88 -2.13
N LEU A 30 -7.53 -9.05 -2.54
CA LEU A 30 -7.17 -9.94 -3.64
C LEU A 30 -7.49 -11.40 -3.31
N CYS A 31 -7.10 -11.83 -2.11
CA CYS A 31 -7.35 -13.19 -1.65
C CYS A 31 -8.85 -13.48 -1.55
N LYS A 32 -9.63 -12.56 -0.95
CA LYS A 32 -11.08 -12.69 -0.84
C LYS A 32 -11.76 -12.73 -2.20
N TYR A 33 -11.42 -11.81 -3.11
CA TYR A 33 -12.02 -11.75 -4.44
C TYR A 33 -11.83 -13.06 -5.22
N LEU A 34 -10.62 -13.62 -5.21
CA LEU A 34 -10.32 -14.87 -5.90
C LEU A 34 -11.05 -16.07 -5.27
N ASN A 35 -11.09 -16.16 -3.93
CA ASN A 35 -11.83 -17.22 -3.24
C ASN A 35 -13.35 -17.13 -3.52
N ASP A 36 -13.92 -15.92 -3.44
CA ASP A 36 -15.33 -15.66 -3.74
C ASP A 36 -15.66 -16.00 -5.22
N SER A 37 -14.67 -15.92 -6.10
CA SER A 37 -14.77 -16.26 -7.53
C SER A 37 -14.54 -17.75 -7.81
N GLY A 38 -14.35 -18.60 -6.81
CA GLY A 38 -14.18 -20.04 -6.92
C GLY A 38 -12.72 -20.50 -7.15
N TYR A 39 -11.73 -19.66 -6.96
CA TYR A 39 -10.32 -20.05 -7.04
C TYR A 39 -9.73 -20.24 -5.63
N PRO A 40 -9.40 -21.47 -5.20
CA PRO A 40 -8.78 -21.70 -3.90
C PRO A 40 -7.45 -20.94 -3.77
N THR A 41 -7.47 -19.87 -2.99
CA THR A 41 -6.37 -18.90 -2.94
C THR A 41 -5.87 -18.68 -1.53
N LYS A 42 -4.55 -18.69 -1.35
CA LYS A 42 -3.87 -18.35 -0.09
C LYS A 42 -2.74 -17.36 -0.33
N GLN A 43 -2.50 -16.51 0.67
CA GLN A 43 -1.26 -15.74 0.76
C GLN A 43 -0.09 -16.66 1.13
N ILE A 44 1.03 -16.53 0.46
CA ILE A 44 2.29 -17.18 0.85
C ILE A 44 2.87 -16.39 2.01
N THR A 45 2.98 -17.04 3.17
CA THR A 45 3.55 -16.41 4.37
C THR A 45 5.06 -16.27 4.22
N TYR A 46 5.51 -15.13 3.69
CA TYR A 46 6.90 -14.90 3.34
C TYR A 46 7.54 -13.80 4.21
N ASP A 47 8.59 -14.19 4.97
CA ASP A 47 9.37 -13.28 5.82
C ASP A 47 10.57 -12.71 5.07
N PHE A 48 10.36 -11.62 4.34
CA PHE A 48 11.40 -10.93 3.58
C PHE A 48 12.33 -10.05 4.46
N TYR A 49 12.03 -9.86 5.73
CA TYR A 49 12.89 -9.14 6.67
C TYR A 49 14.02 -10.02 7.23
N ARG A 50 13.87 -11.32 7.18
CA ARG A 50 14.86 -12.27 7.64
C ARG A 50 16.01 -12.34 6.63
N LYS A 51 17.04 -11.50 6.83
CA LYS A 51 18.22 -11.48 5.96
C LYS A 51 18.90 -12.83 5.95
N THR A 52 18.94 -13.46 4.80
CA THR A 52 19.92 -14.49 4.50
C THR A 52 21.30 -13.82 4.48
N ILE A 53 22.27 -14.38 5.19
CA ILE A 53 23.66 -13.92 5.13
C ILE A 53 24.20 -14.35 3.76
N SER A 54 23.99 -13.52 2.74
CA SER A 54 24.66 -13.68 1.46
C SER A 54 25.91 -12.82 1.48
N SER A 55 27.05 -13.47 1.27
CA SER A 55 28.35 -12.85 1.05
C SER A 55 28.33 -12.01 -0.23
N SER A 56 28.09 -10.72 -0.14
CA SER A 56 28.34 -9.84 -1.26
C SER A 56 29.77 -9.29 -1.21
N LYS A 57 30.58 -9.75 -2.12
CA LYS A 57 31.82 -9.09 -2.54
C LYS A 57 31.45 -7.84 -3.31
N ASP A 58 31.78 -6.66 -2.77
CA ASP A 58 32.07 -5.48 -3.57
C ASP A 58 32.92 -4.50 -2.77
N TYR A 59 34.23 -4.61 -3.01
CA TYR A 59 35.25 -3.71 -2.52
C TYR A 59 35.76 -2.81 -3.67
N LYS A 60 34.98 -1.82 -4.07
CA LYS A 60 35.50 -0.71 -4.88
C LYS A 60 34.86 0.60 -4.42
N ASN A 61 35.66 1.44 -3.75
CA ASN A 61 35.40 2.75 -3.19
C ASN A 61 35.31 2.83 -1.66
N LEU A 62 36.34 2.34 -0.98
CA LEU A 62 36.36 2.22 0.48
C LEU A 62 36.25 3.56 1.23
N VAL A 63 36.83 4.65 0.71
CA VAL A 63 36.91 5.93 1.45
C VAL A 63 35.59 6.73 1.38
N SER A 64 34.96 6.85 0.22
CA SER A 64 33.65 7.51 0.10
C SER A 64 32.54 6.68 0.76
N PHE A 65 32.67 5.36 0.72
CA PHE A 65 31.80 4.42 1.41
C PHE A 65 31.94 4.51 2.93
N LEU A 66 33.14 4.65 3.45
CA LEU A 66 33.39 4.81 4.89
C LEU A 66 32.89 6.16 5.41
N PHE A 67 33.04 7.25 4.66
CA PHE A 67 32.53 8.57 5.04
C PHE A 67 31.00 8.61 5.05
N LYS A 68 30.33 8.09 4.00
CA LYS A 68 28.87 7.93 3.96
C LYS A 68 28.38 6.96 5.05
N ARG A 69 29.15 5.94 5.38
CA ARG A 69 28.83 4.96 6.42
C ARG A 69 28.98 5.54 7.83
N LEU A 70 29.96 6.44 8.06
CA LEU A 70 30.13 7.17 9.33
C LEU A 70 29.00 8.19 9.54
N GLN A 71 28.69 9.00 8.54
CA GLN A 71 27.57 9.95 8.58
C GLN A 71 26.22 9.25 8.75
N LYS A 72 26.03 8.12 8.07
CA LYS A 72 24.83 7.26 8.23
C LYS A 72 24.80 6.56 9.59
N ARG A 73 25.96 6.25 10.20
CA ARG A 73 26.04 5.68 11.57
C ARG A 73 25.69 6.70 12.65
N THR A 74 26.20 7.93 12.58
CA THR A 74 25.90 8.99 13.56
C THR A 74 24.42 9.40 13.47
N ASN A 75 23.89 9.63 12.29
CA ASN A 75 22.45 9.91 12.10
C ASN A 75 21.58 8.75 12.58
N ASN A 76 21.96 7.50 12.31
CA ASN A 76 21.25 6.32 12.79
C ASN A 76 21.30 6.19 14.32
N LEU A 77 22.39 6.61 14.96
CA LEU A 77 22.52 6.58 16.44
C LEU A 77 21.57 7.60 17.08
N ILE A 78 21.56 8.82 16.58
CA ILE A 78 20.67 9.89 17.03
C ILE A 78 19.19 9.49 16.86
N ILE A 79 18.83 8.98 15.68
CA ILE A 79 17.49 8.49 15.40
C ILE A 79 17.10 7.33 16.32
N LYS A 80 18.02 6.39 16.56
CA LYS A 80 17.79 5.27 17.50
C LYS A 80 17.57 5.78 18.92
N THR A 81 18.38 6.72 19.38
CA THR A 81 18.24 7.31 20.72
C THR A 81 16.89 8.03 20.87
N ILE A 82 16.49 8.84 19.90
CA ILE A 82 15.20 9.50 19.87
C ILE A 82 14.06 8.48 19.90
N ASN A 83 14.15 7.43 19.09
CA ASN A 83 13.14 6.36 19.04
C ASN A 83 13.04 5.60 20.37
N ILE A 84 14.15 5.36 21.07
CA ILE A 84 14.16 4.74 22.40
C ILE A 84 13.46 5.65 23.41
N ILE A 85 13.84 6.93 23.48
CA ILE A 85 13.26 7.91 24.40
C ILE A 85 11.74 8.03 24.23
N HIS A 86 11.24 7.89 23.01
CA HIS A 86 9.82 8.00 22.69
C HIS A 86 9.11 6.63 22.54
N GLY A 87 9.73 5.53 22.95
CA GLY A 87 9.12 4.19 22.96
C GLY A 87 8.68 3.67 21.58
N VAL A 88 9.27 4.17 20.47
CA VAL A 88 8.84 3.81 19.10
C VAL A 88 8.95 2.32 18.81
N SER A 89 9.91 1.63 19.41
CA SER A 89 10.09 0.18 19.25
C SER A 89 8.93 -0.62 19.83
N GLU A 90 8.46 -0.23 21.02
CA GLU A 90 7.31 -0.81 21.70
C GLU A 90 6.04 -0.56 20.87
N LEU A 91 5.79 0.71 20.50
CA LEU A 91 4.62 1.07 19.69
C LEU A 91 4.55 0.29 18.36
N ARG A 92 5.70 0.04 17.72
CA ARG A 92 5.74 -0.80 16.51
C ARG A 92 5.40 -2.25 16.78
N LYS A 93 5.88 -2.79 17.90
CA LYS A 93 5.61 -4.17 18.31
C LYS A 93 4.13 -4.33 18.61
N ASP A 94 3.57 -3.40 19.39
CA ASP A 94 2.14 -3.41 19.75
C ASP A 94 1.26 -3.32 18.52
N ARG A 95 1.55 -2.41 17.62
CA ARG A 95 0.81 -2.29 16.36
C ARG A 95 0.90 -3.55 15.49
N ARG A 96 2.05 -4.23 15.44
CA ARG A 96 2.16 -5.52 14.74
C ARG A 96 1.31 -6.61 15.39
N ASN A 97 1.28 -6.65 16.72
CA ASN A 97 0.47 -7.60 17.49
C ASN A 97 -1.03 -7.34 17.27
N ILE A 98 -1.47 -6.09 17.33
CA ILE A 98 -2.86 -5.68 17.08
C ILE A 98 -3.30 -6.04 15.66
N CYS A 99 -2.41 -5.91 14.67
CA CYS A 99 -2.70 -6.34 13.31
C CYS A 99 -2.61 -7.86 13.11
N ALA A 100 -2.15 -8.63 14.10
CA ALA A 100 -1.92 -10.06 13.92
C ALA A 100 -3.22 -10.85 13.69
N GLU A 101 -4.28 -10.53 14.41
CA GLU A 101 -5.59 -11.16 14.24
C GLU A 101 -6.15 -10.90 12.83
N PHE A 102 -6.08 -9.65 12.36
CA PHE A 102 -6.49 -9.34 10.99
C PHE A 102 -5.65 -10.07 9.94
N ARG A 103 -4.33 -10.18 10.14
CA ARG A 103 -3.49 -10.98 9.25
C ARG A 103 -3.88 -12.45 9.24
N ALA A 104 -4.18 -13.01 10.41
CA ALA A 104 -4.60 -14.40 10.56
C ALA A 104 -5.96 -14.70 9.90
N SER A 105 -6.83 -13.69 9.75
CA SER A 105 -8.11 -13.84 9.04
C SER A 105 -7.95 -13.94 7.52
N ILE A 106 -6.80 -13.56 6.96
CA ILE A 106 -6.51 -13.72 5.53
C ILE A 106 -6.07 -15.17 5.30
N PRO A 107 -6.71 -15.93 4.39
CA PRO A 107 -6.24 -17.28 4.06
C PRO A 107 -4.76 -17.28 3.67
N HIS A 108 -3.94 -18.07 4.36
CA HIS A 108 -2.48 -18.08 4.18
C HIS A 108 -1.88 -19.46 4.39
N THR A 109 -0.61 -19.63 4.00
CA THR A 109 0.14 -20.85 4.29
C THR A 109 0.51 -20.91 5.78
N GLU A 110 0.40 -22.09 6.39
CA GLU A 110 0.83 -22.30 7.79
C GLU A 110 2.34 -22.16 7.93
N THR A 111 3.10 -22.65 6.94
CA THR A 111 4.54 -22.53 6.88
C THR A 111 4.93 -21.08 6.58
N VAL A 112 5.88 -20.56 7.36
CA VAL A 112 6.54 -19.28 7.13
C VAL A 112 7.78 -19.51 6.29
N TYR A 113 7.76 -19.01 5.06
CA TYR A 113 8.86 -19.13 4.11
C TYR A 113 9.85 -17.95 4.21
N ASN A 114 11.06 -18.18 3.78
CA ASN A 114 12.10 -17.19 3.55
C ASN A 114 12.82 -17.51 2.23
N ASP A 115 13.84 -16.73 1.85
CA ASP A 115 14.57 -16.91 0.59
C ASP A 115 15.13 -18.35 0.40
N ASN A 116 15.42 -19.09 1.48
CA ASN A 116 15.98 -20.44 1.40
C ASN A 116 14.93 -21.56 1.33
N SER A 117 13.69 -21.29 1.67
CA SER A 117 12.63 -22.31 1.79
C SER A 117 11.41 -22.02 0.92
N ILE A 118 11.38 -20.87 0.24
CA ILE A 118 10.17 -20.48 -0.52
C ILE A 118 9.89 -21.40 -1.72
N GLU A 119 10.90 -22.09 -2.25
CA GLU A 119 10.75 -23.06 -3.34
C GLU A 119 9.83 -24.22 -2.95
N ASP A 120 9.76 -24.61 -1.68
CA ASP A 120 8.93 -25.69 -1.19
C ASP A 120 7.43 -25.44 -1.42
N CYS A 121 7.02 -24.16 -1.55
CA CYS A 121 5.61 -23.82 -1.81
C CYS A 121 5.14 -24.17 -3.22
N ASN A 122 6.04 -24.54 -4.15
CA ASN A 122 5.66 -25.04 -5.48
C ASN A 122 4.71 -26.26 -5.43
N ASN A 123 4.81 -27.09 -4.41
CA ASN A 123 3.95 -28.24 -4.21
C ASN A 123 2.51 -27.87 -3.78
N LEU A 124 2.29 -26.65 -3.33
CA LEU A 124 1.00 -26.19 -2.79
C LEU A 124 0.11 -25.54 -3.84
N PHE A 125 0.68 -24.94 -4.88
CA PHE A 125 -0.03 -24.09 -5.82
C PHE A 125 0.25 -24.45 -7.27
N ASP A 126 -0.71 -24.16 -8.12
CA ASP A 126 -0.66 -24.39 -9.57
C ASP A 126 -0.40 -23.07 -10.32
N ILE A 127 -0.80 -21.94 -9.73
CA ILE A 127 -0.62 -20.58 -10.23
C ILE A 127 -0.04 -19.71 -9.13
N PHE A 128 0.92 -18.86 -9.45
CA PHE A 128 1.53 -17.90 -8.54
C PHE A 128 1.28 -16.48 -8.99
N ILE A 129 0.88 -15.62 -8.04
CA ILE A 129 0.64 -14.20 -8.28
C ILE A 129 1.60 -13.37 -7.44
N ALA A 130 2.41 -12.54 -8.10
CA ALA A 130 3.05 -11.41 -7.44
C ALA A 130 1.96 -10.36 -7.19
N GLY A 131 1.58 -10.23 -5.92
CA GLY A 131 0.43 -9.43 -5.52
C GLY A 131 0.66 -7.95 -5.63
N SER A 132 -0.31 -7.17 -5.20
CA SER A 132 -0.24 -5.71 -5.24
C SER A 132 0.76 -5.14 -4.23
N ASP A 133 0.76 -3.82 -4.12
CA ASP A 133 1.67 -2.99 -3.36
C ASP A 133 3.09 -2.92 -3.97
N GLN A 134 4.05 -2.33 -3.29
CA GLN A 134 5.38 -1.99 -3.80
C GLN A 134 6.32 -3.20 -3.88
N VAL A 135 5.81 -4.35 -4.31
CA VAL A 135 6.58 -5.59 -4.44
C VAL A 135 7.72 -5.48 -5.46
N TRP A 136 7.61 -4.53 -6.41
CA TRP A 136 8.61 -4.26 -7.43
C TRP A 136 9.36 -2.93 -7.21
N ASN A 137 9.45 -2.49 -5.96
CA ASN A 137 10.23 -1.29 -5.65
C ASN A 137 11.73 -1.58 -5.72
N PRO A 138 12.52 -0.86 -6.57
CA PRO A 138 13.96 -1.09 -6.73
C PRO A 138 14.77 -0.88 -5.46
N ASP A 139 14.29 -0.03 -4.52
CA ASP A 139 14.98 0.20 -3.24
C ASP A 139 14.97 -1.05 -2.32
N VAL A 140 14.04 -1.97 -2.59
CA VAL A 140 13.87 -3.22 -1.83
C VAL A 140 13.73 -4.43 -2.76
N PHE A 141 14.43 -4.40 -3.88
CA PHE A 141 14.40 -5.48 -4.87
C PHE A 141 14.59 -6.86 -4.22
N ARG A 142 13.70 -7.79 -4.55
CA ARG A 142 13.71 -9.17 -4.08
C ARG A 142 13.29 -10.10 -5.22
N PRO A 143 14.15 -11.05 -5.61
CA PRO A 143 13.81 -12.03 -6.66
C PRO A 143 12.52 -12.80 -6.36
N SER A 144 12.24 -13.08 -5.08
CA SER A 144 11.02 -13.79 -4.66
C SER A 144 9.73 -13.05 -5.04
N PHE A 145 9.72 -11.71 -5.02
CA PHE A 145 8.57 -10.92 -5.48
C PHE A 145 8.43 -10.88 -7.01
N PHE A 146 9.45 -11.36 -7.74
CA PHE A 146 9.39 -11.63 -9.16
C PHE A 146 9.17 -13.12 -9.47
N LEU A 147 8.73 -13.90 -8.48
CA LEU A 147 8.42 -15.32 -8.63
C LEU A 147 9.61 -16.16 -9.13
N SER A 148 10.85 -15.77 -8.80
CA SER A 148 12.07 -16.44 -9.24
C SER A 148 12.18 -17.89 -8.74
N PHE A 149 11.51 -18.21 -7.63
CA PHE A 149 11.46 -19.54 -7.00
C PHE A 149 10.43 -20.48 -7.65
N VAL A 150 9.57 -19.97 -8.53
CA VAL A 150 8.48 -20.73 -9.11
C VAL A 150 9.00 -21.56 -10.31
N ASN A 151 8.67 -22.84 -10.33
CA ASN A 151 9.03 -23.77 -11.40
C ASN A 151 8.49 -23.29 -12.77
N GLU A 152 9.15 -23.70 -13.86
CA GLU A 152 8.84 -23.22 -15.21
C GLU A 152 7.45 -23.66 -15.70
N GLU A 153 7.00 -24.85 -15.30
CA GLU A 153 5.70 -25.40 -15.68
C GLU A 153 4.50 -24.74 -14.98
N LYS A 154 4.76 -23.87 -13.99
CA LYS A 154 3.73 -23.15 -13.22
C LYS A 154 3.45 -21.78 -13.81
N LYS A 155 2.19 -21.35 -13.78
CA LYS A 155 1.82 -20.01 -14.24
C LYS A 155 2.31 -18.94 -13.27
N LYS A 156 2.96 -17.91 -13.83
CA LYS A 156 3.54 -16.75 -13.12
C LYS A 156 2.84 -15.48 -13.58
N ILE A 157 2.12 -14.83 -12.68
CA ILE A 157 1.30 -13.67 -13.02
C ILE A 157 1.59 -12.54 -12.03
N SER A 158 1.57 -11.29 -12.47
CA SER A 158 1.49 -10.17 -11.55
C SER A 158 0.10 -9.55 -11.54
N TYR A 159 -0.37 -9.15 -10.36
CA TYR A 159 -1.60 -8.37 -10.24
C TYR A 159 -1.37 -7.07 -9.49
N ALA A 160 -1.55 -5.95 -10.20
CA ALA A 160 -1.43 -4.61 -9.65
C ALA A 160 -0.09 -4.38 -8.91
N ALA A 161 0.99 -5.00 -9.38
CA ALA A 161 2.32 -4.75 -8.83
C ALA A 161 2.72 -3.28 -9.01
N SER A 162 3.37 -2.70 -8.00
CA SER A 162 3.80 -1.30 -8.01
C SER A 162 5.30 -1.20 -7.90
N ILE A 163 5.90 -0.34 -8.74
CA ILE A 163 7.34 -0.08 -8.73
C ILE A 163 7.68 0.92 -7.60
N GLY A 164 6.78 1.86 -7.31
CA GLY A 164 6.94 2.82 -6.22
C GLY A 164 8.08 3.81 -6.39
N ASN A 165 9.18 3.45 -7.07
CA ASN A 165 10.32 4.31 -7.36
C ASN A 165 10.88 4.10 -8.77
N SER A 166 11.86 4.92 -9.21
CA SER A 166 12.45 4.82 -10.54
C SER A 166 13.43 3.65 -10.66
N ILE A 167 13.28 2.84 -11.71
CA ILE A 167 14.28 1.85 -12.09
C ILE A 167 15.42 2.61 -12.81
N THR A 168 16.55 2.77 -12.15
CA THR A 168 17.69 3.54 -12.65
C THR A 168 18.95 2.68 -12.71
N GLY A 169 19.83 2.98 -13.70
CA GLY A 169 21.05 2.22 -13.92
C GLY A 169 20.85 0.97 -14.77
N LYS A 170 21.86 0.68 -15.61
CA LYS A 170 21.79 -0.45 -16.57
C LYS A 170 21.68 -1.81 -15.89
N GLU A 171 22.39 -1.99 -14.78
CA GLU A 171 22.37 -3.24 -14.00
C GLU A 171 20.98 -3.56 -13.48
N MET A 172 20.33 -2.59 -12.80
CA MET A 172 18.97 -2.76 -12.30
C MET A 172 17.95 -2.96 -13.44
N GLN A 173 18.13 -2.29 -14.58
CA GLN A 173 17.27 -2.49 -15.75
C GLN A 173 17.38 -3.92 -16.28
N SER A 174 18.61 -4.49 -16.37
CA SER A 174 18.83 -5.87 -16.78
C SER A 174 18.20 -6.87 -15.80
N GLU A 175 18.33 -6.63 -14.49
CA GLU A 175 17.68 -7.48 -13.47
C GLU A 175 16.16 -7.49 -13.60
N TYR A 176 15.54 -6.33 -13.90
CA TYR A 176 14.10 -6.25 -14.16
C TYR A 176 13.71 -6.94 -15.47
N GLU A 177 14.47 -6.76 -16.54
CA GLU A 177 14.24 -7.42 -17.83
C GLU A 177 14.22 -8.94 -17.65
N ASP A 178 15.26 -9.49 -17.03
CA ASP A 178 15.39 -10.93 -16.77
C ASP A 178 14.26 -11.47 -15.89
N ALA A 179 13.87 -10.71 -14.88
CA ALA A 179 12.81 -11.11 -13.96
C ALA A 179 11.42 -11.04 -14.58
N LEU A 180 11.11 -9.95 -15.31
CA LEU A 180 9.82 -9.74 -15.96
C LEU A 180 9.56 -10.73 -17.10
N ASN A 181 10.62 -11.12 -17.84
CA ASN A 181 10.50 -12.09 -18.92
C ASN A 181 10.06 -13.48 -18.48
N LYS A 182 10.10 -13.78 -17.18
CA LYS A 182 9.61 -15.05 -16.61
C LYS A 182 8.11 -15.08 -16.35
N PHE A 183 7.42 -13.92 -16.41
CA PHE A 183 5.98 -13.86 -16.21
C PHE A 183 5.21 -14.25 -17.47
N ASP A 184 4.11 -15.00 -17.31
CA ASP A 184 3.16 -15.28 -18.37
C ASP A 184 2.29 -14.06 -18.67
N ARG A 185 1.86 -13.37 -17.61
CA ARG A 185 1.05 -12.15 -17.73
C ARG A 185 1.50 -11.12 -16.69
N ILE A 186 1.60 -9.87 -17.15
CA ILE A 186 2.05 -8.76 -16.33
C ILE A 186 0.93 -7.73 -16.21
N SER A 187 0.59 -7.36 -14.98
CA SER A 187 -0.26 -6.20 -14.74
C SER A 187 0.26 -5.33 -13.59
N VAL A 188 0.08 -4.04 -13.74
CA VAL A 188 0.56 -3.01 -12.80
C VAL A 188 -0.56 -2.08 -12.38
N ARG A 189 -0.36 -1.44 -11.23
CA ARG A 189 -1.30 -0.49 -10.65
C ARG A 189 -1.14 0.91 -11.24
N GLU A 190 0.06 1.33 -11.55
CA GLU A 190 0.36 2.66 -12.08
C GLU A 190 0.41 2.63 -13.61
N LYS A 191 -0.49 3.40 -14.25
CA LYS A 191 -0.55 3.51 -15.71
C LYS A 191 0.75 4.08 -16.31
N SER A 192 1.42 4.97 -15.56
CA SER A 192 2.68 5.60 -15.98
C SER A 192 3.84 4.63 -16.16
N ASP A 193 3.78 3.45 -15.54
CA ASP A 193 4.86 2.46 -15.61
C ASP A 193 4.76 1.50 -16.80
N ILE A 194 3.62 1.48 -17.51
CA ILE A 194 3.33 0.50 -18.57
C ILE A 194 4.39 0.55 -19.68
N ASN A 195 4.55 1.69 -20.33
CA ASN A 195 5.45 1.83 -21.48
C ASN A 195 6.89 1.43 -21.09
N LYS A 196 7.34 1.87 -19.92
CA LYS A 196 8.68 1.54 -19.43
C LYS A 196 8.88 0.04 -19.22
N LEU A 197 7.87 -0.64 -18.65
CA LEU A 197 7.95 -2.08 -18.43
C LEU A 197 7.83 -2.86 -19.75
N GLU A 198 6.97 -2.42 -20.67
CA GLU A 198 6.87 -3.02 -21.99
C GLU A 198 8.17 -2.89 -22.78
N ASP A 199 8.86 -1.74 -22.65
CA ASP A 199 10.19 -1.53 -23.24
C ASP A 199 11.26 -2.47 -22.65
N LEU A 200 11.15 -2.79 -21.34
CA LEU A 200 12.08 -3.72 -20.69
C LEU A 200 11.79 -5.18 -21.06
N CYS A 201 10.56 -5.65 -20.91
CA CYS A 201 10.27 -7.06 -21.04
C CYS A 201 9.75 -7.49 -22.43
N LYS A 202 9.54 -6.54 -23.36
CA LYS A 202 8.96 -6.79 -24.70
C LYS A 202 7.64 -7.58 -24.69
N LYS A 203 6.92 -7.49 -23.56
CA LYS A 203 5.60 -8.11 -23.34
C LYS A 203 4.57 -7.05 -23.04
N ARG A 204 3.31 -7.35 -23.36
CA ARG A 204 2.18 -6.49 -22.99
C ARG A 204 2.04 -6.40 -21.48
N VAL A 205 1.90 -5.18 -20.97
CA VAL A 205 1.64 -4.87 -19.56
C VAL A 205 0.22 -4.30 -19.42
N GLU A 206 -0.59 -4.90 -18.60
CA GLU A 206 -1.98 -4.50 -18.41
C GLU A 206 -2.13 -3.53 -17.23
N TRP A 207 -2.93 -2.48 -17.43
CA TRP A 207 -3.33 -1.60 -16.34
C TRP A 207 -4.53 -2.18 -15.61
N VAL A 208 -4.40 -2.34 -14.28
CA VAL A 208 -5.47 -2.87 -13.43
C VAL A 208 -5.62 -2.00 -12.18
N VAL A 209 -6.78 -2.11 -11.52
CA VAL A 209 -7.00 -1.40 -10.24
C VAL A 209 -6.28 -2.08 -9.08
N ASP A 210 -5.97 -1.29 -8.04
CA ASP A 210 -5.56 -1.87 -6.76
C ASP A 210 -6.63 -2.84 -6.24
N PRO A 211 -6.25 -3.98 -5.62
CA PRO A 211 -7.18 -4.97 -5.10
C PRO A 211 -8.32 -4.42 -4.25
N VAL A 212 -8.12 -3.32 -3.53
CA VAL A 212 -9.17 -2.74 -2.69
C VAL A 212 -10.42 -2.33 -3.48
N PHE A 213 -10.30 -2.06 -4.78
CA PHE A 213 -11.42 -1.76 -5.68
C PHE A 213 -12.11 -2.99 -6.29
N LEU A 214 -11.61 -4.18 -6.04
CA LEU A 214 -12.28 -5.43 -6.44
C LEU A 214 -13.51 -5.71 -5.58
N LEU A 215 -13.50 -5.21 -4.35
CA LEU A 215 -14.59 -5.33 -3.39
C LEU A 215 -15.47 -4.09 -3.40
N THR A 216 -16.75 -4.29 -3.16
CA THR A 216 -17.75 -3.22 -3.06
C THR A 216 -17.70 -2.53 -1.70
N GLU A 217 -18.28 -1.33 -1.61
CA GLU A 217 -18.47 -0.61 -0.34
C GLU A 217 -19.13 -1.52 0.72
N LYS A 218 -20.21 -2.22 0.37
CA LYS A 218 -20.91 -3.15 1.28
C LYS A 218 -20.02 -4.27 1.80
N GLN A 219 -19.15 -4.83 0.95
CA GLN A 219 -18.22 -5.86 1.39
C GLN A 219 -17.17 -5.28 2.35
N TRP A 220 -16.71 -4.05 2.14
CA TRP A 220 -15.81 -3.38 3.08
C TRP A 220 -16.51 -3.01 4.40
N GLU A 221 -17.79 -2.70 4.37
CA GLU A 221 -18.59 -2.47 5.58
C GLU A 221 -18.62 -3.69 6.50
N THR A 222 -18.71 -4.90 5.93
CA THR A 222 -18.68 -6.14 6.73
C THR A 222 -17.32 -6.42 7.39
N VAL A 223 -16.26 -5.82 6.88
CA VAL A 223 -14.89 -5.91 7.44
C VAL A 223 -14.65 -4.84 8.50
N SER A 224 -15.36 -3.72 8.41
CA SER A 224 -15.21 -2.57 9.30
C SER A 224 -15.63 -2.91 10.73
N SER A 225 -14.85 -2.47 11.73
CA SER A 225 -15.11 -2.70 13.15
C SER A 225 -15.17 -1.38 13.91
N PRO A 226 -16.13 -1.17 14.82
CA PRO A 226 -16.30 0.08 15.55
C PRO A 226 -15.08 0.49 16.37
N VAL A 227 -14.91 1.80 16.54
CA VAL A 227 -13.93 2.44 17.42
C VAL A 227 -14.67 3.33 18.39
N GLN A 228 -14.37 3.20 19.68
CA GLN A 228 -14.83 4.16 20.68
C GLN A 228 -13.92 5.40 20.62
N LEU A 229 -14.53 6.56 20.44
CA LEU A 229 -13.85 7.85 20.43
C LEU A 229 -14.24 8.65 21.69
N ASN A 230 -13.27 9.37 22.25
CA ASN A 230 -13.48 10.24 23.42
C ASN A 230 -13.78 11.68 23.03
N ILE A 231 -14.45 11.87 21.90
CA ILE A 231 -14.83 13.18 21.37
C ILE A 231 -16.36 13.27 21.26
N ASN A 232 -16.91 14.46 21.55
CA ASN A 232 -18.37 14.70 21.57
C ASN A 232 -18.86 15.48 20.34
N LYS A 233 -18.11 15.49 19.24
CA LYS A 233 -18.45 16.20 18.00
C LYS A 233 -18.01 15.43 16.76
N GLU A 234 -18.48 15.83 15.59
CA GLU A 234 -18.01 15.29 14.31
C GLU A 234 -16.49 15.47 14.18
N TYR A 235 -15.86 14.60 13.42
CA TYR A 235 -14.41 14.63 13.28
C TYR A 235 -13.95 14.61 11.82
N ILE A 236 -12.78 15.21 11.63
CA ILE A 236 -11.95 15.05 10.46
C ILE A 236 -10.90 13.99 10.79
N PHE A 237 -10.83 12.95 9.96
CA PHE A 237 -9.82 11.91 10.10
C PHE A 237 -8.54 12.29 9.36
N CYS A 238 -7.42 12.32 10.06
CA CYS A 238 -6.11 12.65 9.50
C CYS A 238 -5.18 11.44 9.53
N TYR A 239 -4.71 11.00 8.36
CA TYR A 239 -3.76 9.90 8.24
C TYR A 239 -2.60 10.27 7.32
N PHE A 240 -1.46 10.66 7.92
CA PHE A 240 -0.29 11.15 7.20
C PHE A 240 0.90 10.19 7.33
N LEU A 241 1.43 9.75 6.19
CA LEU A 241 2.64 8.94 6.10
C LEU A 241 3.90 9.80 6.00
N GLY A 242 3.79 11.03 5.47
CA GLY A 242 4.84 12.05 5.43
C GLY A 242 4.88 12.92 6.71
N ASP A 243 5.96 13.68 6.87
CA ASP A 243 6.19 14.55 8.02
C ASP A 243 6.00 16.05 7.71
N ASP A 244 5.42 16.37 6.55
CA ASP A 244 5.15 17.76 6.15
C ASP A 244 4.15 18.42 7.11
N LYS A 245 4.62 19.46 7.79
CA LYS A 245 3.81 20.21 8.76
C LYS A 245 2.63 20.93 8.12
N ARG A 246 2.78 21.34 6.84
CA ARG A 246 1.72 22.08 6.12
C ARG A 246 0.44 21.27 6.00
N HIS A 247 0.53 19.94 5.80
CA HIS A 247 -0.64 19.05 5.77
C HIS A 247 -1.45 19.16 7.08
N ARG A 248 -0.75 19.18 8.21
CA ARG A 248 -1.35 19.25 9.54
C ARG A 248 -1.94 20.62 9.83
N GLU A 249 -1.23 21.68 9.42
CA GLU A 249 -1.68 23.08 9.58
C GLU A 249 -2.95 23.35 8.75
N ILE A 250 -3.01 22.85 7.51
CA ILE A 250 -4.21 22.93 6.65
C ILE A 250 -5.36 22.17 7.29
N ALA A 251 -5.15 20.93 7.73
CA ALA A 251 -6.17 20.14 8.39
C ALA A 251 -6.72 20.81 9.65
N GLN A 252 -5.84 21.43 10.48
CA GLN A 252 -6.25 22.19 11.67
C GLN A 252 -7.09 23.43 11.34
N LYS A 253 -6.69 24.19 10.32
CA LYS A 253 -7.48 25.35 9.86
C LYS A 253 -8.87 24.92 9.42
N VAL A 254 -8.96 23.88 8.59
CA VAL A 254 -10.25 23.37 8.11
C VAL A 254 -11.10 22.80 9.25
N ALA A 255 -10.52 22.00 10.15
CA ALA A 255 -11.25 21.45 11.29
C ALA A 255 -11.85 22.56 12.18
N LYS A 256 -11.07 23.62 12.42
CA LYS A 256 -11.56 24.79 13.17
C LYS A 256 -12.72 25.50 12.46
N MET A 257 -12.62 25.73 11.15
CA MET A 257 -13.69 26.36 10.37
C MET A 257 -14.97 25.52 10.36
N CYS A 258 -14.87 24.20 10.37
CA CYS A 258 -16.01 23.28 10.36
C CYS A 258 -16.49 22.84 11.75
N ASN A 259 -15.89 23.37 12.82
CA ASN A 259 -16.14 22.96 14.22
C ASN A 259 -16.03 21.44 14.44
N CYS A 260 -15.06 20.80 13.79
CA CYS A 260 -14.78 19.37 13.93
C CYS A 260 -13.60 19.11 14.85
N ALA A 261 -13.57 17.94 15.48
CA ALA A 261 -12.37 17.41 16.11
C ALA A 261 -11.43 16.82 15.03
N ILE A 262 -10.16 16.70 15.36
CA ILE A 262 -9.19 15.96 14.57
C ILE A 262 -8.90 14.62 15.26
N VAL A 263 -9.25 13.53 14.59
CA VAL A 263 -8.83 12.17 14.96
C VAL A 263 -7.67 11.77 14.07
N THR A 264 -6.58 11.29 14.64
CA THR A 264 -5.39 10.92 13.87
C THR A 264 -4.76 9.61 14.33
N ILE A 265 -4.13 8.92 13.38
CA ILE A 265 -3.24 7.79 13.65
C ILE A 265 -1.80 8.27 13.39
N PRO A 266 -1.01 8.55 14.43
CA PRO A 266 0.38 8.93 14.25
C PRO A 266 1.17 7.84 13.52
N TYR A 267 1.99 8.25 12.54
CA TYR A 267 2.80 7.31 11.78
C TYR A 267 4.07 6.89 12.52
N MET A 268 4.01 5.75 13.21
CA MET A 268 5.08 5.25 14.09
C MET A 268 5.88 4.08 13.47
N GLN A 269 5.71 3.82 12.17
CA GLN A 269 6.36 2.65 11.55
C GLN A 269 7.87 2.80 11.36
N MET A 270 8.34 4.03 11.20
CA MET A 270 9.77 4.29 10.94
C MET A 270 10.47 4.97 12.11
N ASN A 271 10.07 6.20 12.44
CA ASN A 271 10.74 7.03 13.43
C ASN A 271 9.74 7.91 14.17
N TYR A 272 10.15 8.41 15.35
CA TYR A 272 9.43 9.48 16.04
C TYR A 272 9.33 10.72 15.15
N ARG A 273 8.14 11.32 15.13
CA ARG A 273 7.87 12.55 14.38
C ARG A 273 7.34 13.65 15.28
N LYS A 274 8.12 14.71 15.41
CA LYS A 274 7.76 15.88 16.23
C LYS A 274 6.46 16.53 15.76
N CYS A 275 6.17 16.50 14.45
CA CYS A 275 4.94 17.06 13.88
C CYS A 275 3.67 16.32 14.34
N ASP A 276 3.76 15.06 14.74
CA ASP A 276 2.63 14.28 15.24
C ASP A 276 2.41 14.42 16.75
N SER A 277 3.41 14.91 17.50
CA SER A 277 3.38 14.92 18.97
C SER A 277 2.26 15.78 19.55
N LYS A 278 1.95 16.91 18.89
CA LYS A 278 0.91 17.87 19.32
C LYS A 278 -0.25 17.98 18.32
N PHE A 279 -0.31 17.10 17.33
CA PHE A 279 -1.34 17.12 16.30
C PHE A 279 -2.48 16.16 16.63
N GLY A 280 -3.71 16.62 16.48
CA GLY A 280 -4.93 15.87 16.71
C GLY A 280 -5.48 16.03 18.14
N ASP A 281 -6.80 16.12 18.24
CA ASP A 281 -7.56 16.15 19.49
C ASP A 281 -7.60 14.74 20.10
N GLU A 282 -7.69 13.71 19.24
CA GLU A 282 -7.59 12.31 19.63
C GLU A 282 -6.55 11.57 18.76
N LYS A 283 -5.65 10.86 19.43
CA LYS A 283 -4.56 10.09 18.80
C LYS A 283 -4.74 8.63 19.10
N LEU A 284 -4.95 7.85 18.06
CA LEU A 284 -5.21 6.42 18.15
C LEU A 284 -3.96 5.65 17.70
N LEU A 285 -3.34 4.91 18.62
CA LEU A 285 -2.13 4.14 18.38
C LEU A 285 -2.44 2.66 18.13
N ASP A 286 -3.47 2.15 18.80
CA ASP A 286 -3.78 0.74 18.91
C ASP A 286 -5.01 0.39 18.07
N LEU A 287 -4.86 0.43 16.75
CA LEU A 287 -5.96 0.16 15.82
C LEU A 287 -5.65 -1.01 14.90
N THR A 288 -6.68 -1.79 14.65
CA THR A 288 -6.70 -2.83 13.62
C THR A 288 -6.99 -2.21 12.22
N PRO A 289 -6.68 -2.92 11.13
CA PRO A 289 -7.12 -2.50 9.80
C PRO A 289 -8.64 -2.35 9.66
N ALA A 290 -9.43 -3.16 10.37
CA ALA A 290 -10.89 -3.06 10.41
C ALA A 290 -11.38 -1.76 11.05
N GLN A 291 -10.72 -1.33 12.12
CA GLN A 291 -11.01 -0.07 12.80
C GLN A 291 -10.54 1.15 11.99
N PHE A 292 -9.45 1.03 11.22
CA PHE A 292 -9.07 2.06 10.25
C PHE A 292 -10.18 2.31 9.22
N LEU A 293 -10.81 1.26 8.70
CA LEU A 293 -11.95 1.39 7.79
C LEU A 293 -13.13 2.12 8.45
N TYR A 294 -13.42 1.81 9.71
CA TYR A 294 -14.46 2.49 10.47
C TYR A 294 -14.21 3.99 10.59
N LEU A 295 -12.97 4.39 10.90
CA LEU A 295 -12.61 5.81 11.00
C LEU A 295 -12.76 6.55 9.67
N VAL A 296 -12.36 5.94 8.55
CA VAL A 296 -12.56 6.53 7.23
C VAL A 296 -14.06 6.68 6.92
N LYS A 297 -14.84 5.60 7.14
CA LYS A 297 -16.27 5.58 6.82
C LYS A 297 -17.08 6.59 7.62
N ASN A 298 -16.76 6.79 8.89
CA ASN A 298 -17.57 7.62 9.79
C ASN A 298 -17.04 9.06 9.95
N ALA A 299 -15.90 9.39 9.36
CA ALA A 299 -15.40 10.77 9.36
C ALA A 299 -16.32 11.71 8.56
N LYS A 300 -16.40 12.97 8.99
CA LYS A 300 -17.02 14.05 8.20
C LYS A 300 -16.16 14.39 6.98
N GLY A 301 -14.84 14.32 7.12
CA GLY A 301 -13.88 14.49 6.05
C GLY A 301 -12.55 13.82 6.36
N ILE A 302 -11.75 13.58 5.35
CA ILE A 302 -10.45 12.92 5.45
C ILE A 302 -9.35 13.83 4.90
N PHE A 303 -8.25 13.97 5.65
CA PHE A 303 -7.00 14.57 5.17
C PHE A 303 -5.90 13.53 5.20
N THR A 304 -5.25 13.30 4.07
CA THR A 304 -4.27 12.22 3.97
C THR A 304 -3.21 12.50 2.89
N ASP A 305 -2.07 11.82 2.98
CA ASP A 305 -1.08 11.67 1.91
C ASP A 305 -0.86 10.17 1.56
N SER A 306 -1.80 9.32 2.01
CA SER A 306 -1.77 7.88 1.81
C SER A 306 -2.65 7.48 0.63
N PHE A 307 -2.09 6.70 -0.30
CA PHE A 307 -2.84 6.12 -1.41
C PHE A 307 -4.08 5.33 -0.93
N HIS A 308 -3.91 4.43 0.05
CA HIS A 308 -5.03 3.59 0.50
C HIS A 308 -6.09 4.37 1.28
N ALA A 309 -5.70 5.39 2.05
CA ALA A 309 -6.70 6.25 2.69
C ALA A 309 -7.50 7.05 1.64
N THR A 310 -6.84 7.52 0.57
CA THR A 310 -7.52 8.14 -0.58
C THR A 310 -8.46 7.14 -1.26
N ALA A 311 -8.00 5.90 -1.50
CA ALA A 311 -8.80 4.85 -2.12
C ALA A 311 -10.06 4.53 -1.30
N PHE A 312 -9.93 4.36 0.01
CA PHE A 312 -11.09 4.11 0.88
C PHE A 312 -12.00 5.31 1.04
N SER A 313 -11.47 6.54 0.95
CA SER A 313 -12.30 7.75 0.89
C SER A 313 -13.20 7.75 -0.35
N ILE A 314 -12.68 7.31 -1.49
CA ILE A 314 -13.43 7.13 -2.73
C ILE A 314 -14.46 6.00 -2.57
N ILE A 315 -14.06 4.82 -2.09
CA ILE A 315 -14.93 3.64 -1.92
C ILE A 315 -16.12 3.95 -1.01
N PHE A 316 -15.89 4.66 0.11
CA PHE A 316 -16.93 5.04 1.07
C PHE A 316 -17.62 6.37 0.73
N ASN A 317 -17.37 6.93 -0.44
CA ASN A 317 -17.95 8.21 -0.89
C ASN A 317 -17.78 9.35 0.13
N LYS A 318 -16.60 9.42 0.76
CA LYS A 318 -16.31 10.43 1.80
C LYS A 318 -15.68 11.67 1.20
N TRP A 319 -16.02 12.83 1.76
CA TRP A 319 -15.28 14.04 1.46
C TRP A 319 -13.81 13.87 1.90
N PHE A 320 -12.87 14.20 1.02
CA PHE A 320 -11.44 14.09 1.34
C PHE A 320 -10.60 15.15 0.63
N ILE A 321 -9.44 15.43 1.21
CA ILE A 321 -8.31 16.09 0.56
C ILE A 321 -7.09 15.18 0.71
N THR A 322 -6.45 14.92 -0.40
CA THR A 322 -5.19 14.19 -0.42
C THR A 322 -4.03 15.11 -0.82
N PHE A 323 -2.89 14.93 -0.18
CA PHE A 323 -1.72 15.76 -0.37
C PHE A 323 -0.61 15.02 -1.10
N GLY A 324 0.15 15.76 -1.91
CA GLY A 324 1.39 15.26 -2.46
C GLY A 324 2.49 15.17 -1.40
N ARG A 325 3.38 14.21 -1.55
CA ARG A 325 4.54 14.03 -0.68
C ARG A 325 5.77 14.65 -1.31
N THR A 326 6.48 15.49 -0.56
CA THR A 326 7.73 16.14 -0.99
C THR A 326 8.95 15.24 -0.80
N ASP A 327 8.90 14.33 0.18
CA ASP A 327 9.94 13.34 0.46
C ASP A 327 9.98 12.20 -0.57
N HIS A 328 8.87 11.94 -1.25
CA HIS A 328 8.73 10.89 -2.26
C HIS A 328 7.84 11.35 -3.43
N PRO A 329 8.32 12.24 -4.32
CA PRO A 329 7.49 12.83 -5.39
C PRO A 329 6.84 11.80 -6.31
N ARG A 330 7.52 10.69 -6.60
CA ARG A 330 6.97 9.63 -7.46
C ARG A 330 5.76 8.92 -6.85
N MET A 331 5.63 8.94 -5.51
CA MET A 331 4.44 8.42 -4.85
C MET A 331 3.19 9.25 -5.16
N ASN A 332 3.36 10.50 -5.61
CA ASN A 332 2.26 11.38 -6.00
C ASN A 332 1.55 10.88 -7.27
N GLU A 333 2.28 10.22 -8.18
CA GLU A 333 1.70 9.65 -9.40
C GLU A 333 0.56 8.67 -9.11
N ARG A 334 0.66 7.89 -8.03
CA ARG A 334 -0.38 6.96 -7.60
C ARG A 334 -1.65 7.68 -7.15
N ILE A 335 -1.46 8.77 -6.40
CA ILE A 335 -2.55 9.58 -5.88
C ILE A 335 -3.22 10.35 -7.03
N THR A 336 -2.43 10.98 -7.90
CA THR A 336 -2.96 11.70 -9.06
C THR A 336 -3.64 10.76 -10.05
N SER A 337 -3.11 9.57 -10.25
CA SER A 337 -3.72 8.56 -11.13
C SER A 337 -5.11 8.14 -10.65
N ILE A 338 -5.25 7.83 -9.36
CA ILE A 338 -6.56 7.41 -8.82
C ILE A 338 -7.56 8.57 -8.75
N THR A 339 -7.14 9.76 -8.32
CA THR A 339 -8.04 10.92 -8.28
C THR A 339 -8.50 11.35 -9.67
N SER A 340 -7.63 11.26 -10.67
CA SER A 340 -7.99 11.49 -12.08
C SER A 340 -8.93 10.41 -12.62
N LEU A 341 -8.71 9.14 -12.27
CA LEU A 341 -9.56 8.02 -12.68
C LEU A 341 -11.01 8.21 -12.19
N TYR A 342 -11.19 8.77 -11.00
CA TYR A 342 -12.50 9.03 -10.39
C TYR A 342 -13.01 10.47 -10.56
N ASN A 343 -12.42 11.25 -11.46
CA ASN A 343 -12.80 12.63 -11.78
C ASN A 343 -12.80 13.55 -10.53
N CYS A 344 -11.89 13.33 -9.61
CA CYS A 344 -11.73 14.12 -8.37
C CYS A 344 -10.30 14.64 -8.18
N GLY A 345 -9.64 15.02 -9.28
CA GLY A 345 -8.27 15.54 -9.26
C GLY A 345 -8.12 16.86 -8.49
N ASP A 346 -9.17 17.66 -8.40
CA ASP A 346 -9.27 18.87 -7.60
C ASP A 346 -9.11 18.63 -6.09
N ARG A 347 -9.31 17.41 -5.64
CA ARG A 347 -9.09 16.97 -4.25
C ARG A 347 -7.64 16.58 -3.95
N CYS A 348 -6.77 16.61 -4.97
CA CYS A 348 -5.33 16.36 -4.83
C CYS A 348 -4.57 17.67 -4.78
N VAL A 349 -4.02 18.01 -3.61
CA VAL A 349 -3.26 19.22 -3.38
C VAL A 349 -1.77 18.94 -3.53
N LEU A 350 -1.16 19.50 -4.57
CA LEU A 350 0.28 19.40 -4.86
C LEU A 350 0.99 20.75 -4.66
N ASP A 351 0.23 21.85 -4.64
CA ASP A 351 0.71 23.21 -4.46
C ASP A 351 0.15 23.79 -3.14
N TYR A 352 1.04 24.33 -2.33
CA TYR A 352 0.77 24.82 -0.96
C TYR A 352 0.88 26.34 -0.87
N SER A 353 0.28 27.07 -1.80
CA SER A 353 0.17 28.53 -1.73
C SER A 353 -0.64 28.97 -0.50
N ASP A 354 -0.51 30.25 -0.12
CA ASP A 354 -1.14 30.82 1.09
C ASP A 354 -2.68 30.72 1.05
N ASP A 355 -3.27 30.68 -0.15
CA ASP A 355 -4.71 30.57 -0.40
C ASP A 355 -5.22 29.12 -0.47
N VAL A 356 -4.36 28.11 -0.24
CA VAL A 356 -4.71 26.71 -0.40
C VAL A 356 -5.98 26.30 0.36
N VAL A 357 -6.19 26.82 1.56
CA VAL A 357 -7.40 26.52 2.37
C VAL A 357 -8.64 27.08 1.69
N GLN A 358 -8.58 28.33 1.19
CA GLN A 358 -9.70 28.94 0.49
C GLN A 358 -10.02 28.19 -0.80
N ARG A 359 -9.00 27.81 -1.59
CA ARG A 359 -9.19 27.02 -2.81
C ARG A 359 -9.81 25.64 -2.55
N ILE A 360 -9.49 25.02 -1.42
CA ILE A 360 -10.11 23.74 -1.02
C ILE A 360 -11.62 23.96 -0.81
N PHE A 361 -12.04 25.01 -0.10
CA PHE A 361 -13.46 25.28 0.13
C PHE A 361 -14.20 25.72 -1.13
N ASP A 362 -13.56 26.53 -1.97
CA ASP A 362 -14.18 27.03 -3.20
C ASP A 362 -14.42 25.90 -4.22
N LYS A 363 -13.44 24.99 -4.36
CA LYS A 363 -13.52 23.87 -5.31
C LYS A 363 -14.20 22.63 -4.76
N CYS A 364 -14.06 22.40 -3.47
CA CYS A 364 -14.50 21.19 -2.80
C CYS A 364 -15.21 21.54 -1.49
N PRO A 365 -16.36 22.22 -1.52
CA PRO A 365 -17.11 22.54 -0.30
C PRO A 365 -17.38 21.26 0.49
N LEU A 366 -17.19 21.31 1.81
CA LEU A 366 -17.39 20.17 2.68
C LEU A 366 -18.86 19.75 2.67
N THR A 367 -19.15 18.69 1.94
CA THR A 367 -20.48 18.11 1.82
C THR A 367 -20.49 16.68 2.32
N THR A 368 -21.62 16.22 2.84
CA THR A 368 -21.79 14.84 3.33
C THR A 368 -22.12 13.85 2.21
N ASN A 369 -22.51 14.35 1.01
CA ASN A 369 -22.97 13.53 -0.11
C ASN A 369 -21.99 13.58 -1.28
N CYS A 370 -20.81 13.03 -1.10
CA CYS A 370 -19.87 12.81 -2.19
C CYS A 370 -20.26 11.55 -2.97
N ARG A 371 -20.11 11.61 -4.30
CA ARG A 371 -20.17 10.43 -5.16
C ARG A 371 -19.01 10.47 -6.12
N TYR A 372 -18.23 9.40 -6.13
CA TYR A 372 -17.09 9.25 -7.01
C TYR A 372 -17.38 8.19 -8.06
N GLU A 373 -18.27 8.55 -8.99
CA GLU A 373 -18.64 7.67 -10.11
C GLU A 373 -17.85 8.07 -11.35
N SER A 374 -17.21 7.11 -11.97
CA SER A 374 -16.48 7.29 -13.21
C SER A 374 -16.68 6.07 -14.12
N GLN A 375 -17.22 6.31 -15.32
CA GLN A 375 -17.34 5.26 -16.34
C GLN A 375 -15.98 4.60 -16.64
N LYS A 376 -14.90 5.40 -16.65
CA LYS A 376 -13.54 4.89 -16.84
C LYS A 376 -13.10 3.97 -15.70
N ALA A 377 -13.43 4.32 -14.46
CA ALA A 377 -13.13 3.51 -13.29
C ALA A 377 -13.92 2.19 -13.33
N LEU A 378 -15.21 2.22 -13.62
CA LEU A 378 -16.04 1.03 -13.75
C LEU A 378 -15.53 0.09 -14.85
N GLN A 379 -15.16 0.63 -16.02
CA GLN A 379 -14.55 -0.15 -17.10
C GLN A 379 -13.21 -0.76 -16.70
N LEU A 380 -12.36 -0.02 -15.98
CA LEU A 380 -11.08 -0.54 -15.51
C LEU A 380 -11.27 -1.62 -14.46
N ILE A 381 -12.21 -1.47 -13.52
CA ILE A 381 -12.57 -2.52 -12.56
C ILE A 381 -13.07 -3.77 -13.28
N GLY A 382 -13.94 -3.63 -14.29
CA GLY A 382 -14.42 -4.74 -15.11
C GLY A 382 -13.28 -5.50 -15.76
N ARG A 383 -12.39 -4.79 -16.48
CA ARG A 383 -11.20 -5.39 -17.11
C ARG A 383 -10.26 -6.06 -16.08
N SER A 384 -10.09 -5.47 -14.92
CA SER A 384 -9.27 -6.03 -13.84
C SER A 384 -9.84 -7.34 -13.30
N LYS A 385 -11.16 -7.43 -13.18
CA LYS A 385 -11.87 -8.66 -12.83
C LYS A 385 -11.75 -9.72 -13.92
N GLU A 386 -11.92 -9.36 -15.18
CA GLU A 386 -11.72 -10.25 -16.33
C GLU A 386 -10.28 -10.78 -16.40
N PHE A 387 -9.28 -9.92 -16.15
CA PHE A 387 -7.89 -10.34 -16.06
C PHE A 387 -7.72 -11.47 -15.04
N LEU A 388 -8.26 -11.30 -13.82
CA LEU A 388 -8.17 -12.31 -12.76
C LEU A 388 -8.97 -13.59 -13.10
N LEU A 389 -10.17 -13.47 -13.65
CA LEU A 389 -11.01 -14.63 -13.99
C LEU A 389 -10.50 -15.43 -15.18
N SER A 390 -9.58 -14.89 -15.97
CA SER A 390 -8.94 -15.56 -17.11
C SER A 390 -7.62 -16.25 -16.77
N ILE A 391 -7.11 -16.15 -15.55
CA ILE A 391 -5.81 -16.73 -15.17
C ILE A 391 -5.80 -18.26 -15.14
N GLY A 392 -6.95 -18.90 -14.95
CA GLY A 392 -7.10 -20.35 -14.93
C GLY A 392 -7.36 -20.97 -16.31
N LYS A 393 -7.45 -20.14 -17.32
CA LYS A 393 -7.62 -20.56 -18.73
C LYS A 393 -6.24 -20.53 -19.40
#